data_85baea6ea250b63b9102234f493d50b7
#
_entry.id   85baea6ea250b63b9102234f493d50b7
#
_cell.length_a   1.000
_cell.length_b   1.000
_cell.length_c   1.000
_cell.angle_alpha   90.00
_cell.angle_beta   90.00
_cell.angle_gamma   90.00
#
_symmetry.space_group_name_H-M   'P 1'
#
loop_
_entity.id
_entity.type
_entity.pdbx_description
1 polymer ?
#
loop_
_entity_poly.entity_id
_entity_poly.type
_entity_poly.pdbx_seq_one_letter_code
_entity_poly.pdbx_strand_id
1 'polypeptide(L)'
;MNEKVISPLNRVEGDLDLKVVFEGKKVVKAFPMSRLFRGIEIILKGKFPMDSLVITPRICGICGGSHLLSAAKALEMAYGASVPPNAVRLRNVMTLAEMGQNDVRHTYLMFLIDTVNLKYEKMGFYRDIVLRWAPYLGQSYKQAVAWSKRYTEIYAIFGGQWPHGSAMVPGGVTTDPLSNDIIKAKSILASITAEFLEKVILGGPLDQFLQVKSKRDLDQWAKDYPNGDISKIWNYGLEMKWDKIGSGSQYLMSYGHVTLPEHYDPASHVEKKRFREGLLDLRTREIHQIKEENIVEFVSHSFYSYEQGDKVGLHPYNGETTPLPPESKGKYTFTKAFRYKLGGKYVAPEVGALAMMV
;
A
#
# COMPACT_ATOMS: atom_id res chain seq x y z
N MET A 1 -6.82 14.25 33.67
CA MET A 1 -6.71 13.51 32.38
C MET A 1 -5.65 12.44 32.57
N ASN A 2 -5.93 11.20 32.18
CA ASN A 2 -4.96 10.10 32.25
C ASN A 2 -4.39 9.87 30.84
N GLU A 3 -3.06 9.74 30.74
CA GLU A 3 -2.36 9.49 29.48
C GLU A 3 -1.82 8.06 29.44
N LYS A 4 -1.89 7.43 28.28
CA LYS A 4 -1.28 6.12 28.03
C LYS A 4 -0.53 6.16 26.69
N VAL A 5 0.67 5.61 26.68
CA VAL A 5 1.46 5.38 25.47
C VAL A 5 1.45 3.90 25.14
N ILE A 6 1.10 3.58 23.89
CA ILE A 6 1.23 2.25 23.30
C ILE A 6 2.46 2.33 22.41
N SER A 7 3.51 1.58 22.76
CA SER A 7 4.82 1.64 22.09
C SER A 7 5.50 0.27 22.13
N PRO A 8 5.95 -0.23 20.99
CA PRO A 8 5.55 0.18 19.64
C PRO A 8 4.13 -0.28 19.31
N LEU A 9 3.49 0.39 18.35
CA LEU A 9 2.30 -0.13 17.70
C LEU A 9 2.75 -1.22 16.71
N ASN A 10 2.24 -2.44 16.89
CA ASN A 10 2.69 -3.60 16.13
C ASN A 10 2.34 -3.53 14.64
N ARG A 11 3.14 -4.23 13.82
CA ARG A 11 2.94 -4.44 12.38
C ARG A 11 2.83 -3.15 11.57
N VAL A 12 3.60 -2.16 11.99
CA VAL A 12 3.83 -0.92 11.25
C VAL A 12 5.32 -0.85 10.93
N GLU A 13 5.65 -0.63 9.67
CA GLU A 13 7.03 -0.38 9.25
C GLU A 13 7.41 1.06 9.63
N GLY A 14 8.55 1.25 10.32
CA GLY A 14 9.10 2.55 10.67
C GLY A 14 8.76 3.06 12.08
N ASP A 15 8.46 2.19 13.02
CA ASP A 15 8.26 2.47 14.45
C ASP A 15 7.22 3.56 14.73
N LEU A 16 6.00 3.14 14.96
CA LEU A 16 4.89 4.00 15.34
C LEU A 16 4.53 3.80 16.81
N ASP A 17 4.47 4.88 17.56
CA ASP A 17 3.87 4.92 18.89
C ASP A 17 2.50 5.61 18.82
N LEU A 18 1.63 5.29 19.74
CA LEU A 18 0.33 5.95 19.91
C LEU A 18 0.18 6.43 21.33
N LYS A 19 0.17 7.76 21.53
CA LYS A 19 -0.19 8.37 22.80
C LYS A 19 -1.69 8.69 22.78
N VAL A 20 -2.42 8.24 23.79
CA VAL A 20 -3.85 8.50 23.99
C VAL A 20 -4.11 9.22 25.31
N VAL A 21 -5.06 10.15 25.30
CA VAL A 21 -5.52 10.91 26.45
C VAL A 21 -6.95 10.53 26.76
N PHE A 22 -7.20 10.21 28.02
CA PHE A 22 -8.50 9.77 28.50
C PHE A 22 -9.17 10.81 29.42
N GLU A 23 -10.48 10.97 29.25
CA GLU A 23 -11.38 11.53 30.25
C GLU A 23 -12.33 10.40 30.72
N GLY A 24 -12.12 9.93 31.95
CA GLY A 24 -12.78 8.72 32.41
C GLY A 24 -12.37 7.50 31.57
N LYS A 25 -13.34 6.87 30.91
CA LYS A 25 -13.13 5.71 30.01
C LYS A 25 -13.10 6.10 28.52
N LYS A 26 -13.27 7.38 28.19
CA LYS A 26 -13.34 7.85 26.80
C LYS A 26 -12.00 8.42 26.35
N VAL A 27 -11.53 8.01 25.16
CA VAL A 27 -10.40 8.65 24.50
C VAL A 27 -10.85 10.00 23.94
N VAL A 28 -10.20 11.07 24.35
CA VAL A 28 -10.51 12.45 23.90
C VAL A 28 -9.45 13.02 22.98
N LYS A 29 -8.20 12.50 23.04
CA LYS A 29 -7.12 12.85 22.09
C LYS A 29 -6.28 11.63 21.79
N ALA A 30 -5.79 11.55 20.56
CA ALA A 30 -4.83 10.55 20.11
C ALA A 30 -3.73 11.21 19.28
N PHE A 31 -2.49 10.79 19.50
CA PHE A 31 -1.29 11.34 18.88
C PHE A 31 -0.48 10.18 18.28
N PRO A 32 -0.57 9.92 16.98
CA PRO A 32 0.33 8.99 16.31
C PRO A 32 1.72 9.62 16.21
N MET A 33 2.73 8.91 16.73
CA MET A 33 4.09 9.40 16.85
C MET A 33 5.04 8.49 16.05
N SER A 34 5.31 8.84 14.80
CA SER A 34 6.35 8.18 14.02
C SER A 34 7.74 8.56 14.56
N ARG A 35 8.57 7.54 14.80
CA ARG A 35 9.90 7.72 15.41
C ARG A 35 11.03 7.62 14.41
N LEU A 36 10.83 6.90 13.30
CA LEU A 36 11.87 6.68 12.32
C LEU A 36 12.15 7.91 11.46
N PHE A 37 13.40 8.35 11.47
CA PHE A 37 13.92 9.37 10.58
C PHE A 37 15.18 8.84 9.89
N ARG A 38 15.18 8.82 8.55
CA ARG A 38 16.32 8.38 7.75
C ARG A 38 16.88 9.47 6.83
N GLY A 39 16.20 10.60 6.70
CA GLY A 39 16.66 11.75 5.95
C GLY A 39 16.81 11.53 4.45
N ILE A 40 16.00 10.69 3.83
CA ILE A 40 16.13 10.33 2.40
C ILE A 40 16.06 11.58 1.49
N GLU A 41 15.17 12.52 1.78
CA GLU A 41 15.05 13.79 1.03
C GLU A 41 16.35 14.60 1.12
N ILE A 42 16.99 14.62 2.29
CA ILE A 42 18.28 15.31 2.50
C ILE A 42 19.41 14.59 1.77
N ILE A 43 19.41 13.25 1.82
CA ILE A 43 20.41 12.42 1.12
C ILE A 43 20.35 12.65 -0.39
N LEU A 44 19.15 12.81 -0.96
CA LEU A 44 18.96 13.04 -2.39
C LEU A 44 19.35 14.47 -2.82
N LYS A 45 19.27 15.44 -1.93
CA LYS A 45 19.56 16.84 -2.26
C LYS A 45 21.00 17.01 -2.73
N GLY A 46 21.19 17.62 -3.90
CA GLY A 46 22.50 17.84 -4.51
C GLY A 46 23.16 16.62 -5.10
N LYS A 47 22.50 15.46 -5.12
CA LYS A 47 22.96 14.26 -5.81
C LYS A 47 22.70 14.35 -7.31
N PHE A 48 23.41 13.52 -8.07
CA PHE A 48 23.10 13.36 -9.49
C PHE A 48 21.69 12.74 -9.62
N PRO A 49 20.83 13.25 -10.52
CA PRO A 49 19.43 12.79 -10.59
C PRO A 49 19.24 11.28 -10.71
N MET A 50 20.14 10.59 -11.44
CA MET A 50 20.10 9.13 -11.59
C MET A 50 20.42 8.36 -10.29
N ASP A 51 21.05 9.00 -9.29
CA ASP A 51 21.29 8.38 -7.98
C ASP A 51 19.96 8.06 -7.26
N SER A 52 18.88 8.76 -7.62
CA SER A 52 17.54 8.48 -7.11
C SER A 52 17.08 7.04 -7.41
N LEU A 53 17.47 6.47 -8.55
CA LEU A 53 17.14 5.09 -8.92
C LEU A 53 17.81 4.04 -8.00
N VAL A 54 18.89 4.44 -7.34
CA VAL A 54 19.59 3.58 -6.37
C VAL A 54 19.10 3.82 -4.96
N ILE A 55 18.85 5.07 -4.59
CA ILE A 55 18.51 5.47 -3.22
C ILE A 55 17.04 5.17 -2.90
N THR A 56 16.09 5.55 -3.80
CA THR A 56 14.66 5.43 -3.50
C THR A 56 14.17 3.99 -3.29
N PRO A 57 14.64 2.94 -4.01
CA PRO A 57 14.25 1.57 -3.70
C PRO A 57 14.60 1.12 -2.28
N ARG A 58 15.54 1.78 -1.62
CA ARG A 58 15.96 1.48 -0.25
C ARG A 58 15.13 2.17 0.82
N ILE A 59 14.14 2.95 0.40
CA ILE A 59 13.12 3.48 1.33
C ILE A 59 12.35 2.30 1.96
N CYS A 60 12.02 1.29 1.16
CA CYS A 60 11.23 0.15 1.61
C CYS A 60 11.73 -1.16 0.99
N GLY A 61 11.95 -2.17 1.82
CA GLY A 61 12.34 -3.52 1.36
C GLY A 61 11.18 -4.37 0.82
N ILE A 62 9.93 -3.93 1.01
CA ILE A 62 8.72 -4.64 0.56
C ILE A 62 8.20 -4.05 -0.75
N CYS A 63 8.31 -2.72 -0.93
CA CYS A 63 7.76 -1.97 -2.06
C CYS A 63 8.83 -1.16 -2.82
N GLY A 64 10.06 -1.64 -2.85
CA GLY A 64 11.19 -0.96 -3.51
C GLY A 64 11.00 -0.77 -5.01
N GLY A 65 10.28 -1.68 -5.68
CA GLY A 65 9.94 -1.55 -7.10
C GLY A 65 9.01 -0.38 -7.39
N SER A 66 8.06 -0.12 -6.51
CA SER A 66 7.18 1.05 -6.62
C SER A 66 7.93 2.36 -6.44
N HIS A 67 8.88 2.42 -5.49
CA HIS A 67 9.77 3.59 -5.35
C HIS A 67 10.68 3.78 -6.56
N LEU A 68 11.23 2.70 -7.11
CA LEU A 68 12.04 2.74 -8.33
C LEU A 68 11.23 3.25 -9.52
N LEU A 69 9.99 2.74 -9.71
CA LEU A 69 9.11 3.20 -10.78
C LEU A 69 8.79 4.68 -10.65
N SER A 70 8.50 5.16 -9.43
CA SER A 70 8.22 6.58 -9.19
C SER A 70 9.41 7.47 -9.52
N ALA A 71 10.63 7.06 -9.13
CA ALA A 71 11.84 7.78 -9.47
C ALA A 71 12.10 7.79 -10.98
N ALA A 72 11.94 6.64 -11.66
CA ALA A 72 12.08 6.55 -13.11
C ALA A 72 11.10 7.47 -13.85
N LYS A 73 9.81 7.48 -13.44
CA LYS A 73 8.78 8.36 -14.02
C LYS A 73 9.09 9.84 -13.77
N ALA A 74 9.53 10.22 -12.59
CA ALA A 74 9.91 11.60 -12.28
C ALA A 74 11.07 12.07 -13.19
N LEU A 75 12.07 11.21 -13.41
CA LEU A 75 13.19 11.52 -14.32
C LEU A 75 12.74 11.55 -15.78
N GLU A 76 11.80 10.70 -16.20
CA GLU A 76 11.22 10.73 -17.54
C GLU A 76 10.53 12.07 -17.83
N MET A 77 9.73 12.55 -16.87
CA MET A 77 9.10 13.89 -16.98
C MET A 77 10.16 15.00 -17.06
N ALA A 78 11.20 14.92 -16.22
CA ALA A 78 12.27 15.92 -16.20
C ALA A 78 13.11 15.94 -17.49
N TYR A 79 13.32 14.78 -18.11
CA TYR A 79 14.14 14.65 -19.33
C TYR A 79 13.32 14.69 -20.63
N GLY A 80 11.99 14.63 -20.53
CA GLY A 80 11.12 14.46 -21.71
C GLY A 80 11.35 13.12 -22.42
N ALA A 81 11.68 12.07 -21.66
CA ALA A 81 12.03 10.77 -22.23
C ALA A 81 10.79 9.96 -22.61
N SER A 82 10.73 9.44 -23.82
CA SER A 82 9.68 8.50 -24.24
C SER A 82 9.97 7.08 -23.74
N VAL A 83 8.92 6.28 -23.52
CA VAL A 83 9.04 4.91 -23.01
C VAL A 83 8.38 3.93 -23.99
N PRO A 84 9.12 2.93 -24.51
CA PRO A 84 8.56 1.93 -25.40
C PRO A 84 7.42 1.13 -24.74
N PRO A 85 6.36 0.77 -25.50
CA PRO A 85 5.21 0.03 -24.93
C PRO A 85 5.57 -1.28 -24.22
N ASN A 86 6.56 -2.01 -24.69
CA ASN A 86 7.01 -3.24 -24.03
C ASN A 86 7.71 -2.98 -22.69
N ALA A 87 8.45 -1.89 -22.57
CA ALA A 87 9.02 -1.48 -21.28
C ALA A 87 7.94 -1.15 -20.26
N VAL A 88 6.86 -0.45 -20.67
CA VAL A 88 5.70 -0.22 -19.81
C VAL A 88 5.07 -1.53 -19.37
N ARG A 89 4.90 -2.51 -20.28
CA ARG A 89 4.37 -3.84 -19.94
C ARG A 89 5.25 -4.57 -18.92
N LEU A 90 6.56 -4.55 -19.08
CA LEU A 90 7.50 -5.17 -18.13
C LEU A 90 7.46 -4.50 -16.76
N ARG A 91 7.40 -3.18 -16.71
CA ARG A 91 7.22 -2.44 -15.45
C ARG A 91 5.91 -2.82 -14.75
N ASN A 92 4.80 -2.93 -15.50
CA ASN A 92 3.53 -3.38 -14.96
C ASN A 92 3.62 -4.81 -14.39
N VAL A 93 4.27 -5.74 -15.08
CA VAL A 93 4.46 -7.11 -14.57
C VAL A 93 5.25 -7.11 -13.25
N MET A 94 6.35 -6.36 -13.18
CA MET A 94 7.16 -6.26 -11.97
C MET A 94 6.38 -5.67 -10.81
N THR A 95 5.69 -4.55 -11.02
CA THR A 95 4.95 -3.88 -9.94
C THR A 95 3.68 -4.65 -9.53
N LEU A 96 3.01 -5.35 -10.46
CA LEU A 96 1.91 -6.26 -10.13
C LEU A 96 2.37 -7.46 -9.30
N ALA A 97 3.55 -8.02 -9.61
CA ALA A 97 4.14 -9.07 -8.81
C ALA A 97 4.50 -8.59 -7.40
N GLU A 98 5.06 -7.37 -7.28
CA GLU A 98 5.32 -6.74 -5.97
C GLU A 98 4.02 -6.47 -5.20
N MET A 99 2.97 -6.01 -5.86
CA MET A 99 1.67 -5.78 -5.23
C MET A 99 1.04 -7.09 -4.75
N GLY A 100 1.02 -8.13 -5.58
CA GLY A 100 0.45 -9.42 -5.20
C GLY A 100 1.15 -10.05 -3.97
N GLN A 101 2.47 -9.98 -3.90
CA GLN A 101 3.19 -10.45 -2.69
C GLN A 101 2.86 -9.59 -1.46
N ASN A 102 2.70 -8.28 -1.64
CA ASN A 102 2.38 -7.37 -0.55
C ASN A 102 0.97 -7.63 -0.01
N ASP A 103 -0.02 -7.81 -0.88
CA ASP A 103 -1.40 -8.06 -0.47
C ASP A 103 -1.53 -9.38 0.31
N VAL A 104 -0.83 -10.41 -0.14
CA VAL A 104 -0.76 -11.69 0.59
C VAL A 104 -0.11 -11.51 1.96
N ARG A 105 1.03 -10.84 2.05
CA ARG A 105 1.73 -10.61 3.31
C ARG A 105 0.92 -9.70 4.24
N HIS A 106 0.35 -8.63 3.74
CA HIS A 106 -0.48 -7.74 4.55
C HIS A 106 -1.66 -8.49 5.15
N THR A 107 -2.36 -9.27 4.34
CA THR A 107 -3.52 -10.03 4.80
C THR A 107 -3.14 -11.09 5.84
N TYR A 108 -2.20 -11.97 5.51
CA TYR A 108 -1.93 -13.16 6.33
C TYR A 108 -0.91 -12.93 7.45
N LEU A 109 0.07 -12.03 7.26
CA LEU A 109 1.15 -11.85 8.22
C LEU A 109 0.98 -10.59 9.09
N MET A 110 0.09 -9.69 8.70
CA MET A 110 -0.14 -8.45 9.45
C MET A 110 -1.56 -8.35 10.02
N PHE A 111 -2.59 -8.74 9.26
CA PHE A 111 -3.98 -8.59 9.69
C PHE A 111 -4.54 -9.87 10.34
N LEU A 112 -4.54 -11.00 9.66
CA LEU A 112 -5.23 -12.21 10.13
C LEU A 112 -4.64 -12.81 11.40
N ILE A 113 -3.36 -12.62 11.67
CA ILE A 113 -2.74 -13.07 12.93
C ILE A 113 -3.34 -12.41 14.18
N ASP A 114 -3.91 -11.20 14.06
CA ASP A 114 -4.57 -10.54 15.18
C ASP A 114 -5.92 -11.19 15.54
N THR A 115 -6.48 -11.97 14.64
CA THR A 115 -7.70 -12.73 14.88
C THR A 115 -7.48 -13.92 15.80
N VAL A 116 -6.24 -14.37 15.92
CA VAL A 116 -5.81 -15.42 16.88
C VAL A 116 -5.65 -14.81 18.28
N ASN A 117 -6.69 -14.14 18.75
CA ASN A 117 -6.70 -13.45 20.03
C ASN A 117 -7.68 -14.14 20.98
N LEU A 118 -7.26 -14.40 22.21
CA LEU A 118 -8.06 -15.09 23.23
C LEU A 118 -9.41 -14.41 23.52
N LYS A 119 -9.57 -13.13 23.20
CA LYS A 119 -10.88 -12.46 23.31
C LYS A 119 -11.95 -13.11 22.43
N TYR A 120 -11.55 -13.85 21.39
CA TYR A 120 -12.44 -14.55 20.47
C TYR A 120 -12.59 -16.06 20.80
N GLU A 121 -11.91 -16.57 21.84
CA GLU A 121 -11.86 -18.01 22.19
C GLU A 121 -13.25 -18.65 22.34
N LYS A 122 -14.25 -17.88 22.79
CA LYS A 122 -15.62 -18.36 22.99
C LYS A 122 -16.45 -18.42 21.69
N MET A 123 -15.93 -17.92 20.59
CA MET A 123 -16.61 -17.97 19.28
C MET A 123 -16.44 -19.37 18.65
N GLY A 124 -17.54 -19.93 18.13
CA GLY A 124 -17.56 -21.32 17.60
C GLY A 124 -16.55 -21.59 16.49
N PHE A 125 -16.16 -20.55 15.75
CA PHE A 125 -15.16 -20.63 14.68
C PHE A 125 -13.71 -20.39 15.15
N TYR A 126 -13.45 -20.10 16.42
CA TYR A 126 -12.10 -19.73 16.88
C TYR A 126 -11.06 -20.81 16.61
N ARG A 127 -11.45 -22.09 16.77
CA ARG A 127 -10.54 -23.21 16.45
C ARG A 127 -10.13 -23.21 14.97
N ASP A 128 -11.04 -22.88 14.06
CA ASP A 128 -10.73 -22.81 12.62
C ASP A 128 -9.79 -21.64 12.33
N ILE A 129 -9.98 -20.49 12.97
CA ILE A 129 -9.04 -19.35 12.91
C ILE A 129 -7.63 -19.78 13.31
N VAL A 130 -7.48 -20.47 14.45
CA VAL A 130 -6.17 -20.92 14.94
C VAL A 130 -5.53 -21.90 13.96
N LEU A 131 -6.27 -22.87 13.45
CA LEU A 131 -5.76 -23.86 12.49
C LEU A 131 -5.30 -23.23 11.18
N ARG A 132 -5.93 -22.13 10.77
CA ARG A 132 -5.63 -21.47 9.50
C ARG A 132 -4.59 -20.38 9.62
N TRP A 133 -4.73 -19.49 10.61
CA TRP A 133 -4.03 -18.19 10.61
C TRP A 133 -3.08 -18.00 11.79
N ALA A 134 -2.93 -19.00 12.69
CA ALA A 134 -1.97 -18.88 13.78
C ALA A 134 -0.55 -18.65 13.24
N PRO A 135 0.18 -17.65 13.78
CA PRO A 135 1.54 -17.37 13.37
C PRO A 135 2.42 -18.62 13.42
N TYR A 136 3.17 -18.87 12.37
CA TYR A 136 4.10 -20.01 12.18
C TYR A 136 3.44 -21.41 12.13
N LEU A 137 2.23 -21.59 12.67
CA LEU A 137 1.59 -22.90 12.81
C LEU A 137 0.43 -23.10 11.81
N GLY A 138 -0.34 -22.03 11.54
CA GLY A 138 -1.53 -22.07 10.71
C GLY A 138 -1.25 -22.51 9.28
N GLN A 139 -2.17 -23.28 8.70
CA GLN A 139 -2.02 -23.82 7.34
C GLN A 139 -1.95 -22.70 6.30
N SER A 140 -2.94 -21.81 6.29
CA SER A 140 -2.99 -20.70 5.34
C SER A 140 -1.85 -19.69 5.57
N TYR A 141 -1.44 -19.49 6.84
CA TYR A 141 -0.27 -18.67 7.16
C TYR A 141 1.00 -19.22 6.49
N LYS A 142 1.28 -20.52 6.62
CA LYS A 142 2.45 -21.15 6.00
C LYS A 142 2.40 -21.08 4.47
N GLN A 143 1.22 -21.29 3.91
CA GLN A 143 1.04 -21.18 2.46
C GLN A 143 1.23 -19.75 1.99
N ALA A 144 0.71 -18.75 2.69
CA ALA A 144 0.92 -17.35 2.37
C ALA A 144 2.42 -16.98 2.35
N VAL A 145 3.20 -17.46 3.32
CA VAL A 145 4.67 -17.26 3.32
C VAL A 145 5.31 -17.89 2.07
N ALA A 146 4.97 -19.13 1.75
CA ALA A 146 5.54 -19.85 0.61
C ALA A 146 5.15 -19.23 -0.74
N TRP A 147 3.86 -18.91 -0.90
CA TRP A 147 3.35 -18.38 -2.17
C TRP A 147 3.68 -16.90 -2.39
N SER A 148 3.77 -16.09 -1.34
CA SER A 148 4.23 -14.70 -1.50
C SER A 148 5.66 -14.63 -2.07
N LYS A 149 6.52 -15.60 -1.74
CA LYS A 149 7.84 -15.74 -2.35
C LYS A 149 7.75 -15.97 -3.87
N ARG A 150 6.78 -16.75 -4.35
CA ARG A 150 6.63 -17.03 -5.79
C ARG A 150 6.32 -15.78 -6.61
N TYR A 151 5.58 -14.82 -6.06
CA TYR A 151 5.38 -13.51 -6.68
C TYR A 151 6.72 -12.77 -6.84
N THR A 152 7.58 -12.79 -5.82
CA THR A 152 8.90 -12.13 -5.92
C THR A 152 9.83 -12.78 -6.93
N GLU A 153 9.67 -14.08 -7.21
CA GLU A 153 10.40 -14.76 -8.29
C GLU A 153 10.00 -14.21 -9.66
N ILE A 154 8.70 -13.91 -9.90
CA ILE A 154 8.26 -13.25 -11.13
C ILE A 154 8.93 -11.87 -11.27
N TYR A 155 8.95 -11.08 -10.18
CA TYR A 155 9.65 -9.80 -10.19
C TYR A 155 11.12 -9.98 -10.56
N ALA A 156 11.82 -10.92 -9.92
CA ALA A 156 13.25 -11.13 -10.10
C ALA A 156 13.62 -11.59 -11.53
N ILE A 157 12.74 -12.33 -12.21
CA ILE A 157 12.95 -12.72 -13.62
C ILE A 157 13.15 -11.49 -14.51
N PHE A 158 12.35 -10.45 -14.31
CA PHE A 158 12.37 -9.25 -15.14
C PHE A 158 13.17 -8.10 -14.53
N GLY A 159 13.32 -8.07 -13.22
CA GLY A 159 13.99 -7.02 -12.46
C GLY A 159 15.41 -7.37 -12.01
N GLY A 160 15.87 -8.59 -12.30
CA GLY A 160 17.16 -9.12 -11.89
C GLY A 160 17.20 -9.57 -10.44
N GLN A 161 16.60 -8.84 -9.54
CA GLN A 161 16.51 -9.18 -8.11
C GLN A 161 15.27 -8.56 -7.45
N TRP A 162 14.86 -9.12 -6.33
CA TRP A 162 13.93 -8.53 -5.38
C TRP A 162 14.43 -8.85 -3.95
N PRO A 163 14.41 -7.93 -2.98
CA PRO A 163 14.09 -6.50 -3.11
C PRO A 163 15.20 -5.66 -3.76
N HIS A 164 14.96 -4.35 -3.88
CA HIS A 164 15.93 -3.37 -4.38
C HIS A 164 16.40 -3.61 -5.82
N GLY A 165 15.49 -3.99 -6.72
CA GLY A 165 15.75 -4.07 -8.15
C GLY A 165 16.21 -2.73 -8.73
N SER A 166 16.89 -2.78 -9.88
CA SER A 166 17.41 -1.62 -10.61
C SER A 166 17.04 -1.62 -12.09
N ALA A 167 16.10 -2.47 -12.49
CA ALA A 167 15.78 -2.66 -13.90
C ALA A 167 14.93 -1.55 -14.53
N MET A 168 14.26 -0.71 -13.76
CA MET A 168 13.45 0.40 -14.28
C MET A 168 14.31 1.66 -14.31
N VAL A 169 14.50 2.21 -15.51
CA VAL A 169 15.31 3.41 -15.75
C VAL A 169 14.51 4.41 -16.61
N PRO A 170 14.86 5.69 -16.62
CA PRO A 170 14.22 6.65 -17.50
C PRO A 170 14.30 6.18 -18.97
N GLY A 171 13.15 6.21 -19.65
CA GLY A 171 13.04 5.74 -21.03
C GLY A 171 12.82 4.23 -21.19
N GLY A 172 12.77 3.45 -20.09
CA GLY A 172 12.47 2.03 -20.24
C GLY A 172 12.88 1.11 -19.10
N VAL A 173 13.37 -0.04 -19.48
CA VAL A 173 13.94 -1.08 -18.60
C VAL A 173 15.27 -1.55 -19.14
N THR A 174 16.15 -2.01 -18.25
CA THR A 174 17.47 -2.54 -18.62
C THR A 174 17.43 -4.03 -19.01
N THR A 175 16.27 -4.65 -18.93
CA THR A 175 16.09 -6.09 -19.19
C THR A 175 15.45 -6.32 -20.56
N ASP A 176 16.01 -7.25 -21.30
CA ASP A 176 15.43 -7.80 -22.54
C ASP A 176 15.12 -9.29 -22.29
N PRO A 177 13.88 -9.63 -21.87
CA PRO A 177 13.55 -10.98 -21.45
C PRO A 177 13.48 -11.93 -22.66
N LEU A 178 14.09 -13.10 -22.50
CA LEU A 178 13.98 -14.19 -23.46
C LEU A 178 12.60 -14.87 -23.37
N SER A 179 12.22 -15.58 -24.42
CA SER A 179 10.97 -16.35 -24.45
C SER A 179 10.85 -17.33 -23.28
N ASN A 180 11.97 -17.94 -22.85
CA ASN A 180 11.99 -18.82 -21.69
C ASN A 180 11.70 -18.11 -20.37
N ASP A 181 12.09 -16.86 -20.21
CA ASP A 181 11.78 -16.05 -19.01
C ASP A 181 10.28 -15.80 -18.92
N ILE A 182 9.67 -15.48 -20.06
CA ILE A 182 8.21 -15.27 -20.16
C ILE A 182 7.45 -16.57 -19.85
N ILE A 183 7.89 -17.71 -20.41
CA ILE A 183 7.30 -19.03 -20.15
C ILE A 183 7.41 -19.38 -18.67
N LYS A 184 8.56 -19.18 -18.06
CA LYS A 184 8.81 -19.42 -16.64
C LYS A 184 7.92 -18.56 -15.76
N ALA A 185 7.82 -17.25 -16.04
CA ALA A 185 6.95 -16.34 -15.30
C ALA A 185 5.46 -16.75 -15.41
N LYS A 186 4.98 -17.12 -16.61
CA LYS A 186 3.63 -17.64 -16.83
C LYS A 186 3.37 -18.93 -16.06
N SER A 187 4.31 -19.87 -16.04
CA SER A 187 4.19 -21.13 -15.27
C SER A 187 4.09 -20.86 -13.77
N ILE A 188 4.89 -19.92 -13.25
CA ILE A 188 4.82 -19.53 -11.85
C ILE A 188 3.45 -18.92 -11.54
N LEU A 189 2.97 -17.99 -12.37
CA LEU A 189 1.67 -17.35 -12.18
C LEU A 189 0.53 -18.38 -12.24
N ALA A 190 0.56 -19.32 -13.18
CA ALA A 190 -0.42 -20.39 -13.27
C ALA A 190 -0.44 -21.26 -11.99
N SER A 191 0.72 -21.58 -11.45
CA SER A 191 0.82 -22.31 -10.17
C SER A 191 0.27 -21.50 -8.99
N ILE A 192 0.58 -20.19 -8.91
CA ILE A 192 0.01 -19.29 -7.88
C ILE A 192 -1.52 -19.29 -7.99
N THR A 193 -2.05 -19.16 -9.21
CA THR A 193 -3.50 -19.13 -9.44
C THR A 193 -4.15 -20.43 -9.01
N ALA A 194 -3.70 -21.57 -9.51
CA ALA A 194 -4.33 -22.84 -9.27
C ALA A 194 -4.16 -23.36 -7.83
N GLU A 195 -2.95 -23.23 -7.27
CA GLU A 195 -2.64 -23.88 -5.99
C GLU A 195 -2.88 -22.98 -4.77
N PHE A 196 -2.81 -21.67 -4.94
CA PHE A 196 -2.97 -20.74 -3.82
C PHE A 196 -4.23 -19.89 -3.95
N LEU A 197 -4.39 -19.16 -5.06
CA LEU A 197 -5.54 -18.26 -5.22
C LEU A 197 -6.85 -19.05 -5.21
N GLU A 198 -6.99 -20.04 -6.08
CA GLU A 198 -8.24 -20.81 -6.20
C GLU A 198 -8.45 -21.77 -5.02
N LYS A 199 -7.43 -22.54 -4.61
CA LYS A 199 -7.61 -23.56 -3.56
C LYS A 199 -7.65 -22.99 -2.15
N VAL A 200 -6.85 -21.96 -1.85
CA VAL A 200 -6.70 -21.45 -0.47
C VAL A 200 -7.49 -20.17 -0.26
N ILE A 201 -7.27 -19.18 -1.10
CA ILE A 201 -7.91 -17.87 -0.90
C ILE A 201 -9.39 -17.93 -1.25
N LEU A 202 -9.72 -18.34 -2.48
CA LEU A 202 -11.08 -18.31 -2.99
C LEU A 202 -11.90 -19.55 -2.56
N GLY A 203 -11.27 -20.71 -2.50
CA GLY A 203 -11.94 -22.01 -2.31
C GLY A 203 -12.70 -22.47 -3.55
N GLY A 204 -12.60 -21.77 -4.66
CA GLY A 204 -13.32 -21.98 -5.91
C GLY A 204 -12.66 -21.30 -7.12
N PRO A 205 -13.24 -21.47 -8.33
CA PRO A 205 -12.65 -21.01 -9.57
C PRO A 205 -12.55 -19.48 -9.67
N LEU A 206 -11.40 -18.98 -10.14
CA LEU A 206 -11.14 -17.55 -10.29
C LEU A 206 -12.14 -16.87 -11.24
N ASP A 207 -12.43 -17.48 -12.40
CA ASP A 207 -13.35 -16.87 -13.40
C ASP A 207 -14.74 -16.64 -12.83
N GLN A 208 -15.23 -17.53 -11.94
CA GLN A 208 -16.50 -17.35 -11.24
C GLN A 208 -16.41 -16.24 -10.19
N PHE A 209 -15.30 -16.18 -9.43
CA PHE A 209 -15.09 -15.11 -8.46
C PHE A 209 -15.04 -13.73 -9.10
N LEU A 210 -14.50 -13.61 -10.31
CA LEU A 210 -14.47 -12.36 -11.07
C LEU A 210 -15.87 -11.83 -11.45
N GLN A 211 -16.93 -12.62 -11.29
CA GLN A 211 -18.32 -12.21 -11.48
C GLN A 211 -18.96 -11.65 -10.20
N VAL A 212 -18.32 -11.78 -9.04
CA VAL A 212 -18.77 -11.19 -7.77
C VAL A 212 -18.68 -9.67 -7.87
N LYS A 213 -19.82 -8.97 -7.85
CA LYS A 213 -19.91 -7.51 -8.02
C LYS A 213 -20.65 -6.81 -6.88
N SER A 214 -21.26 -7.56 -6.00
CA SER A 214 -22.07 -7.01 -4.91
C SER A 214 -21.88 -7.79 -3.61
N LYS A 215 -22.32 -7.18 -2.52
CA LYS A 215 -22.41 -7.87 -1.22
C LYS A 215 -23.20 -9.18 -1.32
N ARG A 216 -24.32 -9.18 -2.06
CA ARG A 216 -25.15 -10.36 -2.24
C ARG A 216 -24.40 -11.48 -2.95
N ASP A 217 -23.61 -11.15 -3.96
CA ASP A 217 -22.81 -12.14 -4.68
C ASP A 217 -21.72 -12.71 -3.78
N LEU A 218 -21.12 -11.88 -2.93
CA LEU A 218 -20.12 -12.33 -1.94
C LEU A 218 -20.75 -13.20 -0.84
N ASP A 219 -21.96 -12.86 -0.38
CA ASP A 219 -22.74 -13.70 0.54
C ASP A 219 -23.05 -15.07 -0.09
N GLN A 220 -23.36 -15.10 -1.39
CA GLN A 220 -23.60 -16.35 -2.13
C GLN A 220 -22.29 -17.12 -2.32
N TRP A 221 -21.20 -16.46 -2.72
CA TRP A 221 -19.88 -17.08 -2.85
C TRP A 221 -19.44 -17.76 -1.55
N ALA A 222 -19.62 -17.09 -0.41
CA ALA A 222 -19.24 -17.63 0.88
C ALA A 222 -20.06 -18.87 1.29
N LYS A 223 -21.26 -19.04 0.74
CA LYS A 223 -22.08 -20.28 0.90
C LYS A 223 -21.62 -21.41 -0.01
N ASP A 224 -21.34 -21.09 -1.27
CA ASP A 224 -20.96 -22.07 -2.29
C ASP A 224 -19.53 -22.58 -2.09
N TYR A 225 -18.63 -21.69 -1.59
CA TYR A 225 -17.22 -21.97 -1.36
C TYR A 225 -16.79 -21.69 0.10
N PRO A 226 -17.38 -22.36 1.09
CA PRO A 226 -17.20 -22.03 2.52
C PRO A 226 -15.78 -22.30 3.04
N ASN A 227 -14.97 -23.05 2.31
CA ASN A 227 -13.61 -23.42 2.72
C ASN A 227 -12.53 -22.45 2.28
N GLY A 228 -12.83 -21.51 1.38
CA GLY A 228 -11.93 -20.44 0.99
C GLY A 228 -11.68 -19.46 2.13
N ASP A 229 -10.45 -18.96 2.25
CA ASP A 229 -10.13 -17.99 3.29
C ASP A 229 -10.94 -16.70 3.15
N ILE A 230 -11.24 -16.26 1.93
CA ILE A 230 -12.08 -15.08 1.70
C ILE A 230 -13.49 -15.25 2.26
N SER A 231 -14.07 -16.44 2.12
CA SER A 231 -15.39 -16.77 2.68
C SER A 231 -15.39 -16.76 4.21
N LYS A 232 -14.30 -17.25 4.79
CA LYS A 232 -14.11 -17.23 6.25
C LYS A 232 -13.84 -15.83 6.78
N ILE A 233 -12.99 -15.07 6.11
CA ILE A 233 -12.74 -13.64 6.42
C ILE A 233 -14.06 -12.87 6.38
N TRP A 234 -14.89 -13.11 5.36
CA TRP A 234 -16.19 -12.48 5.22
C TRP A 234 -17.13 -12.83 6.38
N ASN A 235 -17.38 -14.13 6.61
CA ASN A 235 -18.34 -14.60 7.61
C ASN A 235 -17.88 -14.27 9.04
N TYR A 236 -16.62 -14.56 9.37
CA TYR A 236 -16.06 -14.31 10.71
C TYR A 236 -15.90 -12.81 10.97
N GLY A 237 -15.52 -12.04 9.94
CA GLY A 237 -15.41 -10.61 10.03
C GLY A 237 -16.72 -9.91 10.36
N LEU A 238 -17.82 -10.34 9.74
CA LEU A 238 -19.16 -9.84 10.07
C LEU A 238 -19.56 -10.19 11.50
N GLU A 239 -19.30 -11.43 11.95
CA GLU A 239 -19.62 -11.86 13.32
C GLU A 239 -18.74 -11.13 14.34
N MET A 240 -17.47 -10.90 14.05
CA MET A 240 -16.55 -10.11 14.87
C MET A 240 -16.76 -8.60 14.73
N LYS A 241 -17.68 -8.18 13.87
CA LYS A 241 -18.02 -6.76 13.62
C LYS A 241 -16.83 -5.93 13.11
N TRP A 242 -15.99 -6.50 12.25
CA TRP A 242 -14.87 -5.77 11.67
C TRP A 242 -15.32 -4.60 10.81
N ASP A 243 -16.50 -4.70 10.19
CA ASP A 243 -17.16 -3.63 9.45
C ASP A 243 -17.51 -2.40 10.29
N LYS A 244 -17.39 -2.46 11.64
CA LYS A 244 -17.66 -1.38 12.58
C LYS A 244 -16.40 -0.73 13.15
N ILE A 245 -15.22 -1.22 12.82
CA ILE A 245 -13.95 -0.72 13.34
C ILE A 245 -13.08 -0.16 12.22
N GLY A 246 -12.23 0.83 12.57
CA GLY A 246 -11.22 1.37 11.68
C GLY A 246 -11.71 2.42 10.68
N SER A 247 -12.95 2.86 10.76
CA SER A 247 -13.44 3.96 9.91
C SER A 247 -12.81 5.29 10.34
N GLY A 248 -11.81 5.75 9.58
CA GLY A 248 -11.06 6.98 9.88
C GLY A 248 -11.42 8.14 8.97
N SER A 249 -11.69 7.90 7.70
CA SER A 249 -12.01 8.92 6.71
C SER A 249 -13.27 8.58 5.94
N GLN A 250 -13.88 9.63 5.39
CA GLN A 250 -14.98 9.50 4.42
C GLN A 250 -14.47 9.57 2.98
N TYR A 251 -13.16 9.71 2.81
CA TYR A 251 -12.52 9.85 1.51
C TYR A 251 -11.47 8.78 1.32
N LEU A 252 -11.50 8.10 0.18
CA LEU A 252 -10.44 7.19 -0.26
C LEU A 252 -9.76 7.81 -1.46
N MET A 253 -8.42 7.77 -1.49
CA MET A 253 -7.63 8.34 -2.57
C MET A 253 -6.69 7.30 -3.15
N SER A 254 -6.67 7.18 -4.47
CA SER A 254 -5.74 6.32 -5.19
C SER A 254 -5.24 7.01 -6.46
N TYR A 255 -3.96 6.87 -6.74
CA TYR A 255 -3.37 7.25 -8.05
C TYR A 255 -3.58 6.18 -9.13
N GLY A 256 -4.31 5.11 -8.82
CA GLY A 256 -4.51 4.00 -9.75
C GLY A 256 -3.25 3.19 -9.99
N HIS A 257 -3.38 2.20 -10.88
CA HIS A 257 -2.27 1.31 -11.21
C HIS A 257 -2.43 0.70 -12.61
N VAL A 258 -1.38 0.06 -13.11
CA VAL A 258 -1.26 -0.55 -14.45
C VAL A 258 -1.40 0.50 -15.55
N THR A 259 -0.28 1.15 -15.84
CA THR A 259 -0.16 2.12 -16.95
C THR A 259 -0.51 1.45 -18.28
N LEU A 260 -1.39 2.07 -19.05
CA LEU A 260 -1.73 1.60 -20.40
C LEU A 260 -0.62 2.02 -21.37
N PRO A 261 0.10 1.09 -21.99
CA PRO A 261 1.28 1.40 -22.81
C PRO A 261 1.03 2.39 -23.95
N GLU A 262 -0.16 2.32 -24.51
CA GLU A 262 -0.58 3.14 -25.67
C GLU A 262 -1.00 4.57 -25.25
N HIS A 263 -1.05 4.83 -23.94
CA HIS A 263 -1.48 6.10 -23.34
C HIS A 263 -0.50 6.59 -22.28
N TYR A 264 0.78 6.34 -22.48
CA TYR A 264 1.84 6.82 -21.62
C TYR A 264 2.83 7.68 -22.39
N ASP A 265 2.81 8.98 -22.12
CA ASP A 265 3.75 9.96 -22.65
C ASP A 265 4.19 10.90 -21.54
N PRO A 266 5.37 10.63 -20.91
CA PRO A 266 5.90 11.46 -19.85
C PRO A 266 6.15 12.91 -20.24
N ALA A 267 6.57 13.15 -21.49
CA ALA A 267 6.87 14.51 -21.97
C ALA A 267 5.64 15.40 -22.00
N SER A 268 4.48 14.83 -22.31
CA SER A 268 3.19 15.54 -22.32
C SER A 268 2.38 15.37 -21.03
N HIS A 269 2.95 14.76 -20.00
CA HIS A 269 2.28 14.44 -18.73
C HIS A 269 0.99 13.61 -18.91
N VAL A 270 0.95 12.76 -19.94
CA VAL A 270 -0.20 11.89 -20.23
C VAL A 270 0.05 10.50 -19.68
N GLU A 271 -0.83 10.05 -18.79
CA GLU A 271 -0.86 8.67 -18.34
C GLU A 271 -2.29 8.20 -18.13
N LYS A 272 -2.69 7.11 -18.81
CA LYS A 272 -3.93 6.40 -18.48
C LYS A 272 -3.62 5.07 -17.82
N LYS A 273 -4.43 4.70 -16.86
CA LYS A 273 -4.27 3.50 -16.05
C LYS A 273 -5.50 2.60 -16.12
N ARG A 274 -5.31 1.29 -16.02
CA ARG A 274 -6.40 0.32 -15.98
C ARG A 274 -7.22 0.44 -14.70
N PHE A 275 -6.55 0.53 -13.55
CA PHE A 275 -7.19 0.89 -12.28
C PHE A 275 -7.17 2.41 -12.17
N ARG A 276 -8.36 3.00 -12.14
CA ARG A 276 -8.53 4.46 -12.21
C ARG A 276 -7.95 5.16 -11.00
N GLU A 277 -7.43 6.34 -11.23
CA GLU A 277 -7.11 7.28 -10.16
C GLU A 277 -8.35 8.07 -9.76
N GLY A 278 -8.38 8.53 -8.52
CA GLY A 278 -9.46 9.38 -8.05
C GLY A 278 -9.48 9.55 -6.53
N LEU A 279 -10.27 10.52 -6.10
CA LEU A 279 -10.67 10.74 -4.72
C LEU A 279 -12.15 10.38 -4.60
N LEU A 280 -12.47 9.27 -3.97
CA LEU A 280 -13.83 8.81 -3.74
C LEU A 280 -14.39 9.41 -2.45
N ASP A 281 -15.54 10.09 -2.51
CA ASP A 281 -16.34 10.40 -1.33
C ASP A 281 -17.28 9.22 -1.05
N LEU A 282 -17.09 8.55 0.06
CA LEU A 282 -17.88 7.36 0.45
C LEU A 282 -19.36 7.68 0.75
N ARG A 283 -19.70 8.94 1.02
CA ARG A 283 -21.09 9.36 1.31
C ARG A 283 -21.90 9.55 0.04
N THR A 284 -21.31 10.26 -0.95
CA THR A 284 -21.96 10.59 -2.21
C THR A 284 -21.71 9.56 -3.29
N ARG A 285 -20.70 8.71 -3.14
CA ARG A 285 -20.17 7.79 -4.15
C ARG A 285 -19.59 8.50 -5.38
N GLU A 286 -19.32 9.79 -5.27
CA GLU A 286 -18.70 10.59 -6.30
C GLU A 286 -17.18 10.36 -6.31
N ILE A 287 -16.60 10.22 -7.51
CA ILE A 287 -15.16 10.13 -7.71
C ILE A 287 -14.70 11.48 -8.30
N HIS A 288 -13.92 12.21 -7.53
CA HIS A 288 -13.29 13.45 -7.97
C HIS A 288 -11.93 13.15 -8.62
N GLN A 289 -11.65 13.83 -9.72
CA GLN A 289 -10.32 13.77 -10.33
C GLN A 289 -9.28 14.36 -9.39
N ILE A 290 -8.15 13.68 -9.27
CA ILE A 290 -7.03 14.19 -8.47
C ILE A 290 -6.35 15.32 -9.24
N LYS A 291 -6.16 16.43 -8.54
CA LYS A 291 -5.35 17.57 -8.95
C LYS A 291 -4.15 17.66 -8.04
N GLU A 292 -2.96 17.50 -8.58
CA GLU A 292 -1.72 17.40 -7.78
C GLU A 292 -1.48 18.66 -6.94
N GLU A 293 -1.80 19.83 -7.47
CA GLU A 293 -1.70 21.10 -6.77
C GLU A 293 -2.56 21.21 -5.51
N ASN A 294 -3.54 20.31 -5.34
CA ASN A 294 -4.36 20.24 -4.14
C ASN A 294 -3.80 19.35 -3.03
N ILE A 295 -2.68 18.65 -3.31
CA ILE A 295 -1.98 17.85 -2.31
C ILE A 295 -1.12 18.79 -1.46
N VAL A 296 -1.31 18.75 -0.15
CA VAL A 296 -0.54 19.56 0.79
C VAL A 296 -0.11 18.74 2.01
N GLU A 297 1.01 19.13 2.58
CA GLU A 297 1.53 18.61 3.82
C GLU A 297 1.58 19.70 4.88
N PHE A 298 1.15 19.37 6.11
CA PHE A 298 1.27 20.25 7.27
C PHE A 298 2.34 19.70 8.21
N VAL A 299 3.16 20.60 8.74
CA VAL A 299 4.28 20.25 9.62
C VAL A 299 4.09 20.77 11.07
N SER A 300 2.92 21.28 11.41
CA SER A 300 2.66 21.89 12.72
C SER A 300 3.07 21.04 13.92
N HIS A 301 2.95 19.71 13.81
CA HIS A 301 3.30 18.75 14.86
C HIS A 301 4.47 17.85 14.50
N SER A 302 5.01 18.00 13.29
CA SER A 302 6.15 17.21 12.81
C SER A 302 7.48 17.82 13.26
N PHE A 303 8.51 16.99 13.40
CA PHE A 303 9.89 17.45 13.57
C PHE A 303 10.47 18.03 12.27
N TYR A 304 9.66 18.87 11.61
CA TYR A 304 10.02 19.62 10.43
C TYR A 304 9.48 21.06 10.54
N SER A 305 10.10 21.96 9.80
CA SER A 305 9.62 23.34 9.60
C SER A 305 9.62 23.69 8.12
N TYR A 306 8.75 24.63 7.76
CA TYR A 306 8.84 25.38 6.51
C TYR A 306 9.43 26.76 6.76
N GLU A 307 10.13 27.32 5.79
CA GLU A 307 10.59 28.71 5.83
C GLU A 307 9.41 29.68 6.01
N GLN A 308 8.26 29.35 5.38
CA GLN A 308 7.02 30.14 5.45
C GLN A 308 6.23 29.96 6.77
N GLY A 309 6.74 29.13 7.66
CA GLY A 309 6.13 28.85 8.97
C GLY A 309 5.25 27.60 9.00
N ASP A 310 5.14 27.00 10.17
CA ASP A 310 4.61 25.66 10.41
C ASP A 310 3.08 25.51 10.26
N LYS A 311 2.35 26.61 10.20
CA LYS A 311 0.87 26.62 10.12
C LYS A 311 0.34 26.55 8.68
N VAL A 312 1.20 26.70 7.70
CA VAL A 312 0.84 26.65 6.27
C VAL A 312 0.87 25.20 5.81
N GLY A 313 -0.11 24.80 5.00
CA GLY A 313 -0.04 23.57 4.24
C GLY A 313 0.56 23.86 2.87
N LEU A 314 1.68 23.22 2.54
CA LEU A 314 2.37 23.42 1.26
C LEU A 314 2.40 22.12 0.46
N HIS A 315 2.29 22.25 -0.86
CA HIS A 315 2.60 21.13 -1.75
C HIS A 315 4.10 20.82 -1.61
N PRO A 316 4.50 19.51 -1.55
CA PRO A 316 5.92 19.14 -1.40
C PRO A 316 6.86 19.79 -2.42
N TYR A 317 6.37 20.08 -3.61
CA TYR A 317 7.11 20.79 -4.66
C TYR A 317 7.39 22.27 -4.32
N ASN A 318 6.51 22.93 -3.55
CA ASN A 318 6.57 24.36 -3.21
C ASN A 318 7.10 24.63 -1.80
N GLY A 319 7.32 23.58 -1.01
CA GLY A 319 7.73 23.70 0.37
C GLY A 319 8.84 22.72 0.74
N GLU A 320 10.08 23.19 0.71
CA GLU A 320 11.18 22.41 1.29
C GLU A 320 11.05 22.36 2.81
N THR A 321 11.15 21.17 3.40
CA THR A 321 11.11 21.00 4.85
C THR A 321 12.50 20.86 5.43
N THR A 322 12.75 21.57 6.54
CA THR A 322 13.98 21.45 7.32
C THR A 322 13.70 20.60 8.57
N PRO A 323 14.48 19.54 8.84
CA PRO A 323 14.36 18.75 10.06
C PRO A 323 14.66 19.60 11.29
N LEU A 324 13.91 19.34 12.36
CA LEU A 324 14.08 19.95 13.67
C LEU A 324 14.57 18.92 14.69
N PRO A 325 15.28 19.36 15.75
CA PRO A 325 15.63 18.49 16.87
C PRO A 325 14.39 17.83 17.50
N PRO A 326 14.49 16.58 17.99
CA PRO A 326 13.36 15.87 18.61
C PRO A 326 12.79 16.56 19.87
N GLU A 327 13.53 17.48 20.48
CA GLU A 327 13.12 18.25 21.66
C GLU A 327 12.32 19.51 21.31
N SER A 328 12.07 19.76 20.00
CA SER A 328 11.37 20.96 19.55
C SER A 328 9.96 21.05 20.12
N LYS A 329 9.66 22.16 20.79
CA LYS A 329 8.41 22.37 21.53
C LYS A 329 7.19 22.24 20.62
N GLY A 330 6.20 21.44 21.03
CA GLY A 330 4.96 21.24 20.30
C GLY A 330 5.04 20.21 19.18
N LYS A 331 6.21 19.67 18.91
CA LYS A 331 6.46 18.60 17.94
C LYS A 331 6.48 17.23 18.63
N TYR A 332 6.02 16.18 17.93
CA TYR A 332 5.99 14.83 18.52
C TYR A 332 6.11 13.69 17.51
N THR A 333 6.25 13.97 16.22
CA THR A 333 6.27 12.95 15.17
C THR A 333 7.16 13.35 14.00
N PHE A 334 7.74 12.38 13.30
CA PHE A 334 8.40 12.61 12.00
C PHE A 334 7.42 12.52 10.82
N THR A 335 6.14 12.24 11.06
CA THR A 335 5.12 12.22 10.00
C THR A 335 4.62 13.64 9.73
N LYS A 336 4.66 14.05 8.47
CA LYS A 336 3.97 15.24 7.97
C LYS A 336 2.49 14.89 7.79
N ALA A 337 1.60 15.83 8.09
CA ALA A 337 0.16 15.59 7.98
C ALA A 337 -0.33 15.89 6.55
N PHE A 338 -0.48 14.84 5.76
CA PHE A 338 -1.06 14.91 4.42
C PHE A 338 -2.52 15.39 4.46
N ARG A 339 -2.87 16.29 3.54
CA ARG A 339 -4.24 16.73 3.30
C ARG A 339 -4.47 16.96 1.81
N TYR A 340 -5.72 16.86 1.39
CA TYR A 340 -6.15 17.20 0.05
C TYR A 340 -7.17 18.35 0.09
N LYS A 341 -6.99 19.36 -0.77
CA LYS A 341 -7.89 20.52 -0.84
C LYS A 341 -9.05 20.21 -1.79
N LEU A 342 -10.24 19.97 -1.25
CA LEU A 342 -11.46 19.70 -2.00
C LEU A 342 -12.49 20.80 -1.73
N GLY A 343 -12.93 21.50 -2.77
CA GLY A 343 -13.95 22.56 -2.63
C GLY A 343 -13.57 23.66 -1.63
N GLY A 344 -12.28 24.01 -1.56
CA GLY A 344 -11.77 25.02 -0.62
C GLY A 344 -11.53 24.54 0.81
N LYS A 345 -11.85 23.28 1.13
CA LYS A 345 -11.62 22.66 2.45
C LYS A 345 -10.51 21.62 2.39
N TYR A 346 -9.80 21.44 3.49
CA TYR A 346 -8.83 20.35 3.62
C TYR A 346 -9.51 19.07 4.13
N VAL A 347 -9.39 18.00 3.37
CA VAL A 347 -9.83 16.67 3.76
C VAL A 347 -8.62 15.77 4.00
N ALA A 348 -8.79 14.74 4.84
CA ALA A 348 -7.78 13.73 5.13
C ALA A 348 -8.19 12.39 4.50
N PRO A 349 -7.88 12.14 3.22
CA PRO A 349 -8.23 10.86 2.61
C PRO A 349 -7.39 9.73 3.15
N GLU A 350 -7.97 8.54 3.19
CA GLU A 350 -7.21 7.31 3.35
C GLU A 350 -6.57 6.94 2.02
N VAL A 351 -5.29 6.60 2.06
CA VAL A 351 -4.50 6.17 0.91
C VAL A 351 -3.93 4.79 1.22
N GLY A 352 -4.09 3.83 0.32
CA GLY A 352 -3.57 2.49 0.53
C GLY A 352 -4.37 1.40 -0.19
N ALA A 353 -4.17 0.15 0.22
CA ALA A 353 -4.76 -1.03 -0.43
C ALA A 353 -6.29 -0.96 -0.54
N LEU A 354 -6.97 -0.52 0.52
CA LEU A 354 -8.43 -0.40 0.50
C LEU A 354 -8.92 0.63 -0.54
N ALA A 355 -8.22 1.76 -0.68
CA ALA A 355 -8.55 2.78 -1.67
C ALA A 355 -8.33 2.30 -3.11
N MET A 356 -7.48 1.29 -3.31
CA MET A 356 -7.25 0.69 -4.63
C MET A 356 -8.29 -0.39 -4.99
N MET A 357 -9.01 -0.94 -4.00
CA MET A 357 -10.03 -1.97 -4.20
C MET A 357 -11.41 -1.39 -4.56
N VAL A 358 -11.62 -0.10 -4.40
CA VAL A 358 -12.86 0.61 -4.64
C VAL A 358 -12.84 1.33 -5.99
#